data_38957b4e33703f41d4dd8d216c49f613
#
_entry.id   38957b4e33703f41d4dd8d216c49f613
#
_cell.length_a   1.000
_cell.length_b   1.000
_cell.length_c   1.000
_cell.angle_alpha   90.00
_cell.angle_beta   90.00
_cell.angle_gamma   90.00
#
_symmetry.space_group_name_H-M   'P 1'
#
loop_
_entity.id
_entity.type
_entity.pdbx_description
1 polymer ?
#
loop_
_entity_poly.entity_id
_entity_poly.type
_entity_poly.pdbx_seq_one_letter_code
_entity_poly.pdbx_strand_id
1 'polypeptide(L)' 'MLAALERQHRDLSIVLARLERARRDLVPPPATFWRGTARHAYDAALDGLARTVDAGVAAVRASRDHTQAAIARVVSHAG' A
#
# COMPACT_ATOMS: atom_id res chain seq x y z
N MET A 1 2.22 -10.70 24.13
CA MET A 1 2.21 -11.15 22.72
C MET A 1 1.01 -10.64 21.94
N LEU A 2 -0.21 -10.87 22.41
CA LEU A 2 -1.42 -10.44 21.71
C LEU A 2 -1.47 -8.91 21.51
N ALA A 3 -1.19 -8.14 22.55
CA ALA A 3 -1.19 -6.67 22.44
C ALA A 3 -0.19 -6.15 21.42
N ALA A 4 0.98 -6.78 21.31
CA ALA A 4 1.99 -6.41 20.32
C ALA A 4 1.51 -6.74 18.89
N LEU A 5 0.87 -7.88 18.70
CA LEU A 5 0.31 -8.28 17.41
C LEU A 5 -0.85 -7.35 17.00
N GLU A 6 -1.70 -6.99 17.92
CA GLU A 6 -2.81 -6.07 17.65
C GLU A 6 -2.29 -4.67 17.28
N ARG A 7 -1.24 -4.21 17.95
CA ARG A 7 -0.58 -2.94 17.61
C ARG A 7 0.03 -3.01 16.21
N GLN A 8 0.72 -4.10 15.91
CA GLN A 8 1.31 -4.30 14.58
C GLN A 8 0.23 -4.32 13.49
N HIS A 9 -0.86 -5.00 13.72
CA HIS A 9 -1.99 -5.05 12.78
C HIS A 9 -2.55 -3.65 12.54
N ARG A 10 -2.71 -2.86 13.60
CA ARG A 10 -3.20 -1.49 13.53
C ARG A 10 -2.26 -0.59 12.73
N ASP A 11 -0.95 -0.70 13.01
CA ASP A 11 0.07 0.11 12.33
C ASP A 11 0.14 -0.24 10.85
N LEU A 12 0.08 -1.52 10.51
CA LEU A 12 0.06 -1.97 9.11
C LEU A 12 -1.19 -1.49 8.39
N SER A 13 -2.34 -1.47 9.07
CA SER A 13 -3.58 -0.95 8.49
C SER A 13 -3.51 0.55 8.20
N ILE A 14 -2.84 1.31 9.07
CA ILE A 14 -2.61 2.75 8.86
C ILE A 14 -1.69 2.97 7.65
N VAL A 15 -0.58 2.24 7.58
CA VAL A 15 0.35 2.33 6.46
C VAL A 15 -0.35 1.96 5.15
N LEU A 16 -1.13 0.88 5.15
CA LEU A 16 -1.88 0.44 3.99
C LEU A 16 -2.83 1.55 3.49
N ALA A 17 -3.58 2.16 4.40
CA ALA A 17 -4.51 3.24 4.05
C ALA A 17 -3.77 4.43 3.41
N ARG A 18 -2.60 4.77 3.92
CA ARG A 18 -1.76 5.84 3.36
C ARG A 18 -1.23 5.50 1.98
N LEU A 19 -0.80 4.26 1.78
CA LEU A 19 -0.32 3.79 0.48
C LEU A 19 -1.46 3.78 -0.56
N GLU A 20 -2.62 3.30 -0.17
CA GLU A 20 -3.79 3.28 -1.05
C GLU A 20 -4.22 4.69 -1.43
N ARG A 21 -4.16 5.63 -0.48
CA ARG A 21 -4.45 7.04 -0.77
C ARG A 21 -3.41 7.63 -1.72
N ALA A 22 -2.13 7.40 -1.46
CA ALA A 22 -1.06 7.87 -2.34
C ALA A 22 -1.23 7.30 -3.75
N ARG A 23 -1.63 6.03 -3.87
CA ARG A 23 -1.90 5.42 -5.16
C ARG A 23 -3.03 6.12 -5.92
N ARG A 24 -4.11 6.45 -5.22
CA ARG A 24 -5.24 7.19 -5.84
C ARG A 24 -4.85 8.59 -6.28
N ASP A 25 -3.89 9.20 -5.58
CA ASP A 25 -3.44 10.56 -5.89
C ASP A 25 -2.46 10.61 -7.06
N LEU A 26 -1.99 9.46 -7.58
CA LEU A 26 -1.14 9.39 -8.76
C LEU A 26 -1.97 9.56 -10.03
N VAL A 27 -2.35 10.80 -10.29
CA VAL A 27 -3.16 11.17 -11.45
C VAL A 27 -2.33 12.03 -12.38
N PRO A 28 -2.24 11.70 -13.68
CA PRO A 28 -1.50 12.55 -14.62
C PRO A 28 -2.15 13.91 -14.75
N PRO A 29 -1.35 14.99 -14.93
CA PRO A 29 -1.90 16.31 -15.17
C PRO A 29 -2.65 16.34 -16.50
N PRO A 30 -3.55 17.33 -16.72
CA PRO A 30 -4.27 17.45 -17.98
C PRO A 30 -3.33 17.49 -19.19
N ALA A 31 -3.73 16.85 -20.29
CA ALA A 31 -2.92 16.75 -21.50
C ALA A 31 -2.57 18.10 -22.11
N THR A 32 -3.28 19.16 -21.74
CA THR A 32 -3.01 20.52 -22.18
C THR A 32 -1.69 21.09 -21.70
N PHE A 33 -1.13 20.55 -20.61
CA PHE A 33 0.14 21.06 -20.06
C PHE A 33 1.38 20.45 -20.71
N TRP A 34 1.27 19.26 -21.30
CA TRP A 34 2.41 18.52 -21.83
C TRP A 34 2.10 17.98 -23.22
N ARG A 35 3.12 17.95 -24.06
CA ARG A 35 3.01 17.33 -25.38
C ARG A 35 4.31 16.64 -25.76
N GLY A 36 4.23 15.62 -26.61
CA GLY A 36 5.38 14.96 -27.19
C GLY A 36 6.20 14.16 -26.19
N THR A 37 7.53 14.24 -26.32
CA THR A 37 8.48 13.43 -25.57
C THR A 37 8.41 13.67 -24.06
N ALA A 38 8.22 14.93 -23.65
CA ALA A 38 8.12 15.28 -22.23
C ALA A 38 6.90 14.62 -21.60
N ARG A 39 5.77 14.58 -22.30
CA ARG A 39 4.55 13.90 -21.83
C ARG A 39 4.79 12.40 -21.70
N HIS A 40 5.40 11.79 -22.71
CA HIS A 40 5.67 10.36 -22.69
C HIS A 40 6.61 9.98 -21.55
N ALA A 41 7.67 10.77 -21.32
CA ALA A 41 8.59 10.51 -20.21
C ALA A 41 7.91 10.64 -18.85
N TYR A 42 7.05 11.63 -18.70
CA TYR A 42 6.27 11.82 -17.46
C TYR A 42 5.32 10.63 -17.22
N ASP A 43 4.58 10.23 -18.27
CA ASP A 43 3.65 9.11 -18.16
C ASP A 43 4.38 7.80 -17.79
N ALA A 44 5.55 7.56 -18.39
CA ALA A 44 6.36 6.37 -18.07
C ALA A 44 6.84 6.40 -16.61
N ALA A 45 7.28 7.56 -16.14
CA ALA A 45 7.71 7.72 -14.75
C ALA A 45 6.54 7.51 -13.77
N LEU A 46 5.38 8.05 -14.11
CA LEU A 46 4.17 7.89 -13.29
C LEU A 46 3.73 6.43 -13.24
N ASP A 47 3.76 5.73 -14.37
CA ASP A 47 3.43 4.30 -14.43
C ASP A 47 4.41 3.47 -13.58
N GLY A 48 5.70 3.79 -13.64
CA GLY A 48 6.72 3.13 -12.83
C GLY A 48 6.47 3.34 -11.34
N LEU A 49 6.16 4.57 -10.95
CA LEU A 49 5.82 4.89 -9.56
C LEU A 49 4.55 4.16 -9.11
N ALA A 50 3.53 4.13 -9.95
CA ALA A 50 2.29 3.42 -9.65
C ALA A 50 2.55 1.92 -9.41
N ARG A 51 3.38 1.28 -10.23
CA ARG A 51 3.75 -0.13 -10.03
C ARG A 51 4.49 -0.34 -8.72
N THR A 52 5.38 0.57 -8.36
CA THR A 52 6.12 0.49 -7.09
C THR A 52 5.17 0.61 -5.90
N VAL A 53 4.23 1.55 -5.95
CA VAL A 53 3.23 1.72 -4.89
C VAL A 53 2.31 0.49 -4.82
N ASP A 54 1.89 -0.06 -5.96
CA ASP A 54 1.06 -1.27 -6.00
C ASP A 54 1.79 -2.46 -5.37
N ALA A 55 3.09 -2.62 -5.62
CA ALA A 55 3.90 -3.66 -5.00
C ALA A 55 3.97 -3.45 -3.47
N GLY A 56 4.13 -2.21 -3.03
CA GLY A 56 4.12 -1.86 -1.61
C GLY A 56 2.78 -2.17 -0.95
N VAL A 57 1.69 -1.84 -1.60
CA VAL A 57 0.33 -2.16 -1.12
C VAL A 57 0.18 -3.68 -0.95
N ALA A 58 0.58 -4.46 -1.95
CA ALA A 58 0.50 -5.91 -1.89
C ALA A 58 1.33 -6.49 -0.73
N ALA A 59 2.55 -5.97 -0.53
CA ALA A 59 3.43 -6.41 0.56
C ALA A 59 2.85 -6.09 1.94
N VAL A 60 2.30 -4.90 2.12
CA VAL A 60 1.69 -4.51 3.40
C VAL A 60 0.42 -5.31 3.67
N ARG A 61 -0.40 -5.55 2.66
CA ARG A 61 -1.58 -6.43 2.80
C ARG A 61 -1.18 -7.83 3.25
N ALA A 62 -0.16 -8.41 2.63
CA ALA A 62 0.33 -9.73 3.01
C ALA A 62 0.81 -9.76 4.46
N SER A 63 1.57 -8.75 4.88
CA SER A 63 2.04 -8.62 6.26
C SER A 63 0.89 -8.49 7.25
N ARG A 64 -0.11 -7.69 6.90
CA ARG A 64 -1.31 -7.52 7.74
C ARG A 64 -2.07 -8.85 7.87
N ASP A 65 -2.21 -9.59 6.78
CA ASP A 65 -2.90 -10.88 6.79
C ASP A 65 -2.16 -11.91 7.62
N HIS A 66 -0.82 -11.94 7.55
CA HIS A 66 0.01 -12.79 8.40
C HIS A 66 -0.15 -12.44 9.87
N THR A 67 -0.19 -11.16 10.20
CA THR A 67 -0.40 -10.68 11.57
C THR A 67 -1.79 -11.08 12.06
N GLN A 68 -2.81 -10.94 11.24
CA GLN A 68 -4.17 -11.35 11.57
C GLN A 68 -4.24 -12.86 11.84
N ALA A 69 -3.57 -13.67 11.03
CA ALA A 69 -3.51 -15.11 11.23
C ALA A 69 -2.81 -15.46 12.55
N ALA A 70 -1.75 -14.73 12.90
CA ALA A 70 -1.05 -14.91 14.18
C ALA A 70 -1.95 -14.55 15.37
N ILE A 71 -2.71 -13.47 15.27
CA ILE A 71 -3.69 -13.06 16.29
C ILE A 71 -4.72 -14.18 16.49
N ALA A 72 -5.26 -14.69 15.39
CA ALA A 72 -6.26 -15.76 15.44
C ALA A 72 -5.72 -17.00 16.14
N ARG A 73 -4.46 -17.36 15.87
CA ARG A 73 -3.81 -18.51 16.56
C ARG A 73 -3.62 -18.27 18.05
N VAL A 74 -3.20 -17.07 18.43
CA VAL A 74 -3.02 -16.72 19.85
C VAL A 74 -4.36 -16.79 20.59
N VAL A 75 -5.39 -16.20 20.02
CA VAL A 75 -6.74 -16.20 20.59
C VAL A 75 -7.27 -17.63 20.70
N SER A 76 -7.10 -18.44 19.67
CA SER A 76 -7.54 -19.83 19.62
C SER A 76 -6.86 -20.70 20.70
N HIS A 77 -5.57 -20.46 20.97
CA HIS A 77 -4.81 -21.21 21.99
C HIS A 77 -5.06 -20.72 23.41
N ALA A 78 -5.52 -19.48 23.57
CA ALA A 78 -5.82 -18.92 24.88
C ALA A 78 -7.16 -19.40 25.43
N GLY A 79 -8.04 -19.80 24.56
CA GLY A 79 -9.36 -20.32 24.90
C GLY A 79 -9.35 -21.82 25.08
#